data_4002bc9bb549290cacae1d05b0dbaeef
#
_entry.id   4002bc9bb549290cacae1d05b0dbaeef
#
_cell.length_a   1.000
_cell.length_b   1.000
_cell.length_c   1.000
_cell.angle_alpha   90.00
_cell.angle_beta   90.00
_cell.angle_gamma   90.00
#
_symmetry.space_group_name_H-M   'P 1'
#
loop_
_entity.id
_entity.type
_entity.pdbx_description
1 polymer ?
#
loop_
_entity_poly.entity_id
_entity_poly.type
_entity_poly.pdbx_seq_one_letter_code
_entity_poly.pdbx_strand_id
1 'polypeptide(L)'
;MQGRCAVTVGMLGGVLILAARMVYNTRMKLNTIICAAAVCGCVSFATAADEPAKTETPEPSKAELAEEEKGEEEEDSLVSAEAYFGVDSKYITYGVMDGKDPIVRMNGYVTFLDWWYIGAEVLFDVTKGNGKRGPYGWGNRAGKYTTVDAQTGLAHEWKLGETLGTLSIDVYYTYEYVARHKGTMNDTQYLDFEIKLKDLWFEPRLWFERDLMADDGTYVNLEVGHTFPLIGDGEDATLTFKPSFAQGWGNTLRTRGYGLSDDHGGLMDATIKGELVWAVCDHVKVKAYIAYCDYWFDRKLRDGARAYNGAWGGSNDHSWNFYGGVGVALSF
;
A
#
# COMPACT_ATOMS: atom_id res chain seq x y z
N MET A 1 -19.79 21.79 6.49
CA MET A 1 -20.26 21.05 7.70
C MET A 1 -19.19 20.02 8.02
N GLN A 2 -18.34 20.32 8.95
CA GLN A 2 -17.26 19.40 9.38
C GLN A 2 -17.86 18.31 10.28
N GLY A 3 -17.86 17.07 9.81
CA GLY A 3 -18.18 15.91 10.63
C GLY A 3 -16.98 15.60 11.53
N ARG A 4 -17.19 15.44 12.82
CA ARG A 4 -16.12 14.98 13.74
C ARG A 4 -15.99 13.45 13.63
N CYS A 5 -14.80 12.98 13.31
CA CYS A 5 -14.45 11.57 13.38
C CYS A 5 -13.85 11.26 14.76
N ALA A 6 -14.34 10.25 15.44
CA ALA A 6 -13.74 9.75 16.68
C ALA A 6 -13.18 8.36 16.45
N VAL A 7 -11.89 8.19 16.69
CA VAL A 7 -11.21 6.89 16.59
C VAL A 7 -10.96 6.37 18.00
N THR A 8 -11.44 5.16 18.30
CA THR A 8 -11.19 4.49 19.57
C THR A 8 -10.23 3.34 19.34
N VAL A 9 -9.11 3.37 20.04
CA VAL A 9 -8.09 2.32 19.99
C VAL A 9 -8.22 1.45 21.24
N GLY A 10 -8.34 0.14 21.07
CA GLY A 10 -8.44 -0.81 22.18
C GLY A 10 -7.56 -2.04 21.93
N MET A 11 -6.96 -2.57 23.00
CA MET A 11 -6.22 -3.83 22.96
C MET A 11 -7.03 -4.95 23.62
N LEU A 12 -7.25 -6.03 22.91
CA LEU A 12 -7.81 -7.26 23.48
C LEU A 12 -6.92 -8.45 23.09
N GLY A 13 -6.24 -9.03 24.09
CA GLY A 13 -5.44 -10.24 23.90
C GLY A 13 -4.29 -10.15 22.89
N GLY A 14 -3.61 -8.99 22.78
CA GLY A 14 -2.52 -8.75 21.83
C GLY A 14 -2.96 -8.32 20.43
N VAL A 15 -4.25 -8.10 20.23
CA VAL A 15 -4.83 -7.61 18.97
C VAL A 15 -5.22 -6.14 19.16
N LEU A 16 -4.71 -5.25 18.28
CA LEU A 16 -5.10 -3.85 18.24
C LEU A 16 -6.44 -3.74 17.50
N ILE A 17 -7.48 -3.30 18.21
CA ILE A 17 -8.80 -3.05 17.62
C ILE A 17 -8.95 -1.54 17.43
N LEU A 18 -9.02 -1.10 16.18
CA LEU A 18 -9.38 0.27 15.82
C LEU A 18 -10.87 0.33 15.51
N ALA A 19 -11.63 1.14 16.26
CA ALA A 19 -13.02 1.44 15.98
C ALA A 19 -13.17 2.91 15.61
N ALA A 20 -13.52 3.20 14.38
CA ALA A 20 -13.88 4.56 13.95
C ALA A 20 -15.39 4.76 14.08
N ARG A 21 -15.79 5.77 14.82
CA ARG A 21 -17.20 6.14 15.01
C ARG A 21 -17.46 7.49 14.35
N MET A 22 -18.25 7.49 13.29
CA MET A 22 -18.76 8.73 12.70
C MET A 22 -20.02 9.21 13.42
N VAL A 23 -20.02 10.46 13.80
CA VAL A 23 -21.22 11.14 14.31
C VAL A 23 -21.67 12.12 13.23
N TYR A 24 -22.64 11.71 12.42
CA TYR A 24 -23.36 12.62 11.53
C TYR A 24 -24.52 13.27 12.27
N ASN A 25 -24.57 14.58 12.24
CA ASN A 25 -25.60 15.37 12.90
C ASN A 25 -26.79 15.61 11.95
N THR A 26 -27.45 14.55 11.52
CA THR A 26 -28.81 14.58 10.95
C THR A 26 -29.36 13.15 10.92
N ARG A 27 -30.39 12.88 11.65
CA ARG A 27 -31.42 11.79 11.67
C ARG A 27 -31.18 10.51 10.80
N MET A 28 -29.99 10.05 10.60
CA MET A 28 -29.71 8.75 9.96
C MET A 28 -29.10 7.78 10.98
N LYS A 29 -29.55 6.55 10.89
CA LYS A 29 -29.17 5.45 11.79
C LYS A 29 -27.66 5.28 11.83
N LEU A 30 -27.13 5.17 13.04
CA LEU A 30 -25.73 4.96 13.37
C LEU A 30 -25.23 3.64 12.76
N ASN A 31 -24.43 3.72 11.73
CA ASN A 31 -23.68 2.56 11.23
C ASN A 31 -22.29 2.57 11.88
N THR A 32 -22.04 1.59 12.72
CA THR A 32 -20.71 1.38 13.31
C THR A 32 -19.93 0.46 12.37
N ILE A 33 -18.87 0.99 11.77
CA ILE A 33 -17.90 0.18 11.01
C ILE A 33 -16.82 -0.22 12.01
N ILE A 34 -16.75 -1.50 12.35
CA ILE A 34 -15.67 -2.08 13.15
C ILE A 34 -14.61 -2.58 12.19
N CYS A 35 -13.50 -1.87 12.09
CA CYS A 35 -12.30 -2.34 11.41
C CYS A 35 -11.35 -2.93 12.46
N ALA A 36 -11.17 -4.25 12.45
CA ALA A 36 -10.17 -4.92 13.26
C ALA A 36 -8.86 -4.97 12.47
N ALA A 37 -7.89 -4.15 12.85
CA ALA A 37 -6.52 -4.23 12.35
C ALA A 37 -5.65 -4.88 13.42
N ALA A 38 -5.16 -6.10 13.14
CA ALA A 38 -4.18 -6.76 13.99
C ALA A 38 -2.78 -6.37 13.50
N VAL A 39 -2.15 -5.42 14.16
CA VAL A 39 -0.72 -5.12 13.96
C VAL A 39 0.06 -5.95 14.97
N CYS A 40 0.88 -6.87 14.50
CA CYS A 40 1.78 -7.66 15.35
C CYS A 40 2.73 -6.71 16.08
N GLY A 41 2.67 -6.80 17.42
CA GLY A 41 3.27 -5.85 18.34
C GLY A 41 4.76 -5.63 18.18
N CYS A 42 5.08 -4.37 18.22
CA CYS A 42 6.29 -3.79 18.89
C CYS A 42 6.26 -2.27 18.73
N VAL A 43 5.24 -1.58 19.18
CA VAL A 43 5.35 -0.14 19.49
C VAL A 43 4.58 0.12 20.78
N SER A 44 5.32 0.28 21.88
CA SER A 44 4.78 0.79 23.13
C SER A 44 4.83 2.32 23.08
N PHE A 45 3.70 2.95 22.84
CA PHE A 45 3.58 4.39 23.02
C PHE A 45 3.42 4.71 24.51
N ALA A 46 4.36 5.47 25.07
CA ALA A 46 4.21 6.07 26.39
C ALA A 46 3.31 7.31 26.24
N THR A 47 2.06 7.19 26.67
CA THR A 47 1.19 8.35 26.85
C THR A 47 1.43 8.92 28.24
N ALA A 48 2.11 10.06 28.33
CA ALA A 48 2.07 10.91 29.51
C ALA A 48 0.97 11.95 29.27
N ALA A 49 -0.19 11.75 29.87
CA ALA A 49 -1.21 12.77 29.97
C ALA A 49 -1.25 13.26 31.41
N ASP A 50 -0.64 14.41 31.67
CA ASP A 50 -0.93 15.23 32.86
C ASP A 50 -1.96 16.29 32.47
N GLU A 51 -3.14 16.21 33.05
CA GLU A 51 -4.14 17.29 33.01
C GLU A 51 -3.70 18.42 33.94
N PRO A 52 -3.54 19.66 33.45
CA PRO A 52 -3.40 20.79 34.36
C PRO A 52 -4.78 21.33 34.78
N ALA A 53 -4.88 21.65 36.08
CA ALA A 53 -6.03 22.22 36.73
C ALA A 53 -6.51 23.50 36.05
N LYS A 54 -7.84 23.64 35.89
CA LYS A 54 -8.52 24.85 35.44
C LYS A 54 -8.27 26.00 36.38
N THR A 55 -7.53 26.99 35.89
CA THR A 55 -7.48 28.34 36.48
C THR A 55 -8.40 29.24 35.63
N GLU A 56 -9.38 29.84 36.23
CA GLU A 56 -10.27 30.84 35.58
C GLU A 56 -9.42 32.06 35.21
N THR A 57 -9.27 32.32 33.92
CA THR A 57 -8.66 33.55 33.37
C THR A 57 -9.77 34.48 32.91
N PRO A 58 -9.65 35.80 33.16
CA PRO A 58 -10.66 36.80 32.74
C PRO A 58 -10.73 36.89 31.20
N GLU A 59 -11.94 37.13 30.69
CA GLU A 59 -12.22 37.23 29.24
C GLU A 59 -11.32 38.31 28.57
N PRO A 60 -10.60 37.95 27.48
CA PRO A 60 -9.77 38.89 26.75
C PRO A 60 -10.62 39.91 25.95
N SER A 61 -10.09 41.11 25.80
CA SER A 61 -10.74 42.19 25.04
C SER A 61 -10.75 41.87 23.53
N LYS A 62 -11.72 42.39 22.77
CA LYS A 62 -11.87 42.20 21.33
C LYS A 62 -10.64 42.57 20.48
N ALA A 63 -9.68 43.31 21.01
CA ALA A 63 -8.44 43.68 20.34
C ALA A 63 -7.37 42.56 20.44
N GLU A 64 -7.38 41.77 21.52
CA GLU A 64 -6.46 40.62 21.69
C GLU A 64 -6.86 39.40 20.84
N LEU A 65 -8.17 39.22 20.59
CA LEU A 65 -8.69 38.14 19.73
C LEU A 65 -8.28 38.30 18.25
N ALA A 66 -7.96 39.51 17.80
CA ALA A 66 -7.55 39.76 16.41
C ALA A 66 -6.04 39.55 16.15
N GLU A 67 -5.21 39.45 17.20
CA GLU A 67 -3.80 39.10 17.08
C GLU A 67 -3.54 37.61 17.28
N GLU A 68 -4.40 36.87 18.00
CA GLU A 68 -4.29 35.41 18.16
C GLU A 68 -4.66 34.60 16.90
N GLU A 69 -5.51 35.16 16.00
CA GLU A 69 -5.83 34.50 14.73
C GLU A 69 -4.69 34.50 13.70
N LYS A 70 -3.53 35.11 14.00
CA LYS A 70 -2.39 35.20 13.06
C LYS A 70 -1.25 34.27 13.37
N GLY A 71 -1.37 33.31 14.22
CA GLY A 71 -0.26 32.54 14.75
C GLY A 71 -0.48 31.07 15.06
N GLU A 72 -1.50 30.42 14.52
CA GLU A 72 -1.42 28.96 14.39
C GLU A 72 -0.56 28.65 13.16
N GLU A 73 0.77 28.83 13.27
CA GLU A 73 1.70 28.03 12.50
C GLU A 73 1.36 26.58 12.85
N GLU A 74 0.83 25.82 11.90
CA GLU A 74 0.73 24.37 12.04
C GLU A 74 2.14 23.90 12.46
N GLU A 75 2.27 23.47 13.72
CA GLU A 75 3.49 22.80 14.16
C GLU A 75 3.60 21.56 13.26
N ASP A 76 4.49 21.61 12.27
CA ASP A 76 4.83 20.48 11.41
C ASP A 76 5.15 19.30 12.33
N SER A 77 4.27 18.31 12.35
CA SER A 77 4.45 17.13 13.17
C SER A 77 5.72 16.43 12.74
N LEU A 78 6.73 16.40 13.59
CA LEU A 78 8.00 15.72 13.31
C LEU A 78 7.85 14.20 13.08
N VAL A 79 6.66 13.68 13.31
CA VAL A 79 6.33 12.26 13.19
C VAL A 79 4.94 12.09 12.61
N SER A 80 4.82 11.33 11.54
CA SER A 80 3.54 10.88 10.98
C SER A 80 3.49 9.36 10.93
N ALA A 81 2.28 8.80 10.87
CA ALA A 81 2.09 7.36 10.78
C ALA A 81 0.99 7.02 9.78
N GLU A 82 1.22 5.97 9.00
CA GLU A 82 0.23 5.43 8.08
C GLU A 82 0.03 3.93 8.34
N ALA A 83 -1.18 3.44 8.13
CA ALA A 83 -1.49 2.02 8.16
C ALA A 83 -2.51 1.66 7.06
N TYR A 84 -2.39 0.47 6.53
CA TYR A 84 -3.34 -0.08 5.56
C TYR A 84 -3.73 -1.48 5.97
N PHE A 85 -5.02 -1.79 5.81
CA PHE A 85 -5.57 -3.12 5.94
C PHE A 85 -6.50 -3.40 4.76
N GLY A 86 -6.24 -4.49 4.04
CA GLY A 86 -7.03 -4.85 2.87
C GLY A 86 -7.11 -6.34 2.60
N VAL A 87 -7.98 -6.68 1.65
CA VAL A 87 -8.14 -8.04 1.12
C VAL A 87 -8.00 -7.97 -0.39
N ASP A 88 -7.06 -8.74 -0.93
CA ASP A 88 -6.89 -8.92 -2.36
C ASP A 88 -7.45 -10.28 -2.78
N SER A 89 -8.09 -10.34 -3.94
CA SER A 89 -8.70 -11.57 -4.47
C SER A 89 -7.66 -12.62 -4.89
N LYS A 90 -6.43 -12.18 -5.20
CA LYS A 90 -5.27 -12.97 -5.56
C LYS A 90 -3.99 -12.26 -5.14
N TYR A 91 -2.91 -13.00 -4.97
CA TYR A 91 -1.57 -12.43 -4.86
C TYR A 91 -0.87 -12.49 -6.21
N ILE A 92 -0.63 -11.34 -6.81
CA ILE A 92 0.02 -11.19 -8.10
C ILE A 92 1.32 -10.42 -7.90
N THR A 93 2.43 -10.98 -8.38
CA THR A 93 3.78 -10.39 -8.33
C THR A 93 4.35 -10.39 -9.74
N TYR A 94 4.81 -9.25 -10.23
CA TYR A 94 5.35 -9.07 -11.59
C TYR A 94 4.50 -9.74 -12.69
N GLY A 95 3.16 -9.67 -12.53
CA GLY A 95 2.20 -10.22 -13.47
C GLY A 95 1.90 -11.71 -13.36
N VAL A 96 2.64 -12.47 -12.56
CA VAL A 96 2.36 -13.89 -12.30
C VAL A 96 1.60 -14.10 -11.00
N MET A 97 0.94 -15.24 -10.90
CA MET A 97 0.08 -15.57 -9.76
C MET A 97 0.85 -16.31 -8.68
N ASP A 98 1.23 -15.61 -7.61
CA ASP A 98 1.86 -16.20 -6.43
C ASP A 98 0.86 -16.72 -5.40
N GLY A 99 -0.40 -16.31 -5.50
CA GLY A 99 -1.51 -16.85 -4.74
C GLY A 99 -2.80 -16.73 -5.52
N LYS A 100 -3.48 -17.87 -5.74
CA LYS A 100 -4.72 -17.92 -6.52
C LYS A 100 -5.98 -17.57 -5.73
N ASP A 101 -5.92 -17.66 -4.43
CA ASP A 101 -7.02 -17.42 -3.51
C ASP A 101 -6.79 -16.10 -2.74
N PRO A 102 -7.83 -15.55 -2.12
CA PRO A 102 -7.73 -14.29 -1.41
C PRO A 102 -6.64 -14.28 -0.33
N ILE A 103 -5.97 -13.13 -0.23
CA ILE A 103 -5.00 -12.82 0.83
C ILE A 103 -5.44 -11.58 1.59
N VAL A 104 -5.02 -11.47 2.84
CA VAL A 104 -5.08 -10.25 3.63
C VAL A 104 -3.73 -9.56 3.55
N ARG A 105 -3.75 -8.26 3.26
CA ARG A 105 -2.59 -7.37 3.26
C ARG A 105 -2.71 -6.38 4.40
N MET A 106 -1.64 -6.25 5.16
CA MET A 106 -1.51 -5.23 6.20
C MET A 106 -0.16 -4.57 6.07
N ASN A 107 -0.11 -3.25 6.08
CA ASN A 107 1.14 -2.53 6.20
C ASN A 107 1.00 -1.34 7.15
N GLY A 108 2.13 -0.85 7.64
CA GLY A 108 2.20 0.33 8.47
C GLY A 108 3.59 0.94 8.40
N TYR A 109 3.63 2.27 8.37
CA TYR A 109 4.84 3.08 8.29
C TYR A 109 4.79 4.20 9.31
N VAL A 110 5.95 4.53 9.86
CA VAL A 110 6.15 5.72 10.68
C VAL A 110 7.23 6.54 10.01
N THR A 111 6.91 7.79 9.68
CA THR A 111 7.82 8.74 9.05
C THR A 111 8.30 9.74 10.10
N PHE A 112 9.58 10.03 10.08
CA PHE A 112 10.27 10.96 10.97
C PHE A 112 10.84 12.10 10.13
N LEU A 113 10.70 13.33 10.61
CA LEU A 113 11.26 14.53 9.98
C LEU A 113 10.83 14.69 8.51
N ASP A 114 9.67 14.14 8.12
CA ASP A 114 9.08 14.16 6.78
C ASP A 114 9.89 13.48 5.65
N TRP A 115 10.99 12.80 5.99
CA TRP A 115 11.84 12.20 4.97
C TRP A 115 12.38 10.80 5.29
N TRP A 116 12.51 10.38 6.54
CA TRP A 116 12.96 9.05 6.90
C TRP A 116 11.82 8.21 7.47
N TYR A 117 11.64 7.01 6.96
CA TYR A 117 10.59 6.13 7.48
C TYR A 117 11.09 4.71 7.77
N ILE A 118 10.36 4.06 8.64
CA ILE A 118 10.43 2.63 8.90
C ILE A 118 9.03 2.04 8.81
N GLY A 119 8.93 0.80 8.34
CA GLY A 119 7.63 0.15 8.23
C GLY A 119 7.72 -1.34 8.02
N ALA A 120 6.56 -1.95 7.91
CA ALA A 120 6.43 -3.36 7.60
C ALA A 120 5.17 -3.62 6.77
N GLU A 121 5.24 -4.63 5.90
CA GLU A 121 4.09 -5.24 5.25
C GLU A 121 3.98 -6.70 5.65
N VAL A 122 2.76 -7.18 5.82
CA VAL A 122 2.48 -8.58 6.13
C VAL A 122 1.36 -9.08 5.24
N LEU A 123 1.58 -10.19 4.57
CA LEU A 123 0.59 -10.89 3.77
C LEU A 123 0.18 -12.18 4.47
N PHE A 124 -1.14 -12.45 4.50
CA PHE A 124 -1.69 -13.67 5.08
C PHE A 124 -2.53 -14.43 4.07
N ASP A 125 -2.35 -15.75 4.01
CA ASP A 125 -3.25 -16.63 3.28
C ASP A 125 -4.56 -16.82 4.04
N VAL A 126 -5.69 -16.48 3.42
CA VAL A 126 -7.02 -16.64 4.04
C VAL A 126 -7.52 -18.08 3.93
N THR A 127 -7.15 -18.79 2.86
CA THR A 127 -7.69 -20.09 2.53
C THR A 127 -6.65 -21.21 2.53
N LYS A 128 -7.13 -22.47 2.54
CA LYS A 128 -6.28 -23.64 2.37
C LYS A 128 -5.83 -23.84 0.92
N GLY A 129 -6.46 -23.16 -0.03
CA GLY A 129 -6.27 -23.38 -1.47
C GLY A 129 -4.88 -23.02 -1.95
N ASN A 130 -4.33 -21.92 -1.45
CA ASN A 130 -3.00 -21.45 -1.79
C ASN A 130 -1.86 -22.42 -1.41
N GLY A 131 -2.12 -23.40 -0.59
CA GLY A 131 -1.09 -24.31 -0.13
C GLY A 131 -1.05 -25.69 -0.78
N LYS A 132 -2.07 -26.06 -1.54
CA LYS A 132 -2.16 -27.43 -2.09
C LYS A 132 -1.61 -27.58 -3.50
N ARG A 133 -1.58 -26.49 -4.25
CA ARG A 133 -1.15 -26.42 -5.65
C ARG A 133 -0.41 -25.12 -5.86
N GLY A 134 0.32 -25.04 -6.93
CA GLY A 134 1.11 -23.90 -7.29
C GLY A 134 2.55 -24.31 -7.56
N PRO A 135 3.35 -23.41 -8.07
CA PRO A 135 4.73 -23.70 -8.47
C PRO A 135 5.58 -24.26 -7.32
N TYR A 136 5.19 -24.01 -6.07
CA TYR A 136 5.99 -24.32 -4.89
C TYR A 136 5.42 -25.42 -3.96
N GLY A 137 4.20 -25.89 -4.14
CA GLY A 137 3.64 -27.05 -3.42
C GLY A 137 3.52 -26.91 -1.89
N TRP A 138 3.06 -25.78 -1.38
CA TRP A 138 3.21 -25.35 0.02
C TRP A 138 2.29 -25.98 1.09
N GLY A 139 1.37 -26.85 0.77
CA GLY A 139 0.46 -27.44 1.77
C GLY A 139 -0.65 -26.49 2.27
N ASN A 140 -1.24 -26.75 3.45
CA ASN A 140 -2.31 -25.92 4.01
C ASN A 140 -1.77 -24.61 4.58
N ARG A 141 -2.23 -23.48 4.05
CA ARG A 141 -1.73 -22.14 4.38
C ARG A 141 -2.72 -21.23 5.11
N ALA A 142 -3.99 -21.62 5.25
CA ALA A 142 -5.00 -20.79 5.90
C ALA A 142 -4.52 -20.24 7.25
N GLY A 143 -4.59 -18.91 7.42
CA GLY A 143 -4.15 -18.20 8.61
C GLY A 143 -2.64 -18.16 8.84
N LYS A 144 -1.83 -18.44 7.81
CA LYS A 144 -0.37 -18.37 7.89
C LYS A 144 0.17 -17.18 7.10
N TYR A 145 1.30 -16.64 7.52
CA TYR A 145 2.03 -15.62 6.76
C TYR A 145 2.41 -16.14 5.39
N THR A 146 2.29 -15.28 4.41
CA THR A 146 2.82 -15.48 3.05
C THR A 146 4.21 -14.87 3.00
N THR A 147 4.31 -13.56 3.24
CA THR A 147 5.54 -12.80 3.39
C THR A 147 5.41 -11.85 4.58
N VAL A 148 6.54 -11.45 5.11
CA VAL A 148 6.70 -10.38 6.07
C VAL A 148 7.84 -9.51 5.61
N ASP A 149 7.57 -8.28 5.24
CA ASP A 149 8.55 -7.34 4.74
C ASP A 149 8.84 -6.29 5.81
N ALA A 150 10.11 -6.07 6.09
CA ALA A 150 10.57 -4.96 6.92
C ALA A 150 11.24 -3.94 6.02
N GLN A 151 10.83 -2.68 6.11
CA GLN A 151 11.28 -1.61 5.22
C GLN A 151 11.83 -0.43 5.99
N THR A 152 12.82 0.23 5.41
CA THR A 152 13.29 1.55 5.82
C THR A 152 13.72 2.34 4.59
N GLY A 153 13.42 3.62 4.56
CA GLY A 153 13.68 4.43 3.38
C GLY A 153 13.77 5.92 3.67
N LEU A 154 14.17 6.63 2.63
CA LEU A 154 14.28 8.08 2.59
C LEU A 154 13.40 8.56 1.44
N ALA A 155 12.38 9.36 1.75
CA ALA A 155 11.51 9.97 0.77
C ALA A 155 11.60 11.50 0.87
N HIS A 156 11.60 12.19 -0.25
CA HIS A 156 11.56 13.64 -0.25
C HIS A 156 10.86 14.18 -1.50
N GLU A 157 10.22 15.33 -1.34
CA GLU A 157 9.45 16.00 -2.38
C GLU A 157 10.00 17.40 -2.66
N TRP A 158 10.11 17.75 -3.94
CA TRP A 158 10.52 19.06 -4.42
C TRP A 158 9.44 19.66 -5.31
N LYS A 159 8.97 20.84 -4.99
CA LYS A 159 8.09 21.62 -5.87
C LYS A 159 8.95 22.21 -7.01
N LEU A 160 8.74 21.74 -8.23
CA LEU A 160 9.47 22.18 -9.43
C LEU A 160 8.79 23.35 -10.17
N GLY A 161 7.70 23.87 -9.63
CA GLY A 161 6.88 24.94 -10.20
C GLY A 161 5.65 24.41 -10.96
N GLU A 162 4.84 25.33 -11.46
CA GLU A 162 3.52 25.01 -12.04
C GLU A 162 3.58 24.08 -13.27
N THR A 163 4.66 24.13 -14.04
CA THR A 163 4.78 23.34 -15.29
C THR A 163 5.21 21.90 -15.05
N LEU A 164 6.07 21.66 -14.07
CA LEU A 164 6.65 20.33 -13.80
C LEU A 164 6.06 19.68 -12.55
N GLY A 165 5.21 20.39 -11.82
CA GLY A 165 4.54 19.90 -10.62
C GLY A 165 5.52 19.60 -9.49
N THR A 166 5.28 18.52 -8.78
CA THR A 166 6.07 18.05 -7.64
C THR A 166 6.83 16.78 -8.01
N LEU A 167 8.15 16.80 -7.84
CA LEU A 167 9.02 15.63 -7.96
C LEU A 167 9.08 14.94 -6.59
N SER A 168 8.70 13.67 -6.52
CA SER A 168 8.87 12.81 -5.35
C SER A 168 9.94 11.76 -5.67
N ILE A 169 10.93 11.61 -4.81
CA ILE A 169 11.95 10.55 -4.87
C ILE A 169 11.89 9.77 -3.58
N ASP A 170 11.90 8.44 -3.70
CA ASP A 170 11.94 7.50 -2.60
C ASP A 170 13.04 6.47 -2.87
N VAL A 171 13.89 6.22 -1.87
CA VAL A 171 14.93 5.20 -1.90
C VAL A 171 14.79 4.36 -0.66
N TYR A 172 14.54 3.07 -0.82
CA TYR A 172 14.30 2.23 0.33
C TYR A 172 14.92 0.84 0.21
N TYR A 173 15.15 0.26 1.36
CA TYR A 173 15.62 -1.09 1.55
C TYR A 173 14.50 -1.92 2.16
N THR A 174 14.27 -3.10 1.60
CA THR A 174 13.31 -4.10 2.09
C THR A 174 14.00 -5.39 2.41
N TYR A 175 13.77 -5.95 3.59
CA TYR A 175 14.04 -7.35 3.91
C TYR A 175 12.72 -8.10 3.85
N GLU A 176 12.60 -9.04 2.93
CA GLU A 176 11.44 -9.92 2.77
C GLU A 176 11.71 -11.28 3.38
N TYR A 177 10.96 -11.61 4.43
CA TYR A 177 10.88 -12.94 4.99
C TYR A 177 9.76 -13.72 4.28
N VAL A 178 10.15 -14.72 3.49
CA VAL A 178 9.21 -15.56 2.74
C VAL A 178 8.77 -16.75 3.57
N ALA A 179 7.73 -16.59 4.39
CA ALA A 179 7.27 -17.64 5.32
C ALA A 179 6.70 -18.89 4.65
N ARG A 180 6.44 -18.84 3.35
CA ARG A 180 5.91 -19.97 2.59
C ARG A 180 6.94 -21.01 2.25
N HIS A 181 8.22 -20.68 2.29
CA HIS A 181 9.20 -21.62 1.77
C HIS A 181 9.58 -22.70 2.79
N LYS A 182 9.66 -23.90 2.29
CA LYS A 182 10.53 -24.95 2.81
C LYS A 182 11.40 -25.38 1.65
N GLY A 183 12.44 -24.58 1.36
CA GLY A 183 13.48 -24.93 0.41
C GLY A 183 13.23 -24.59 -1.06
N THR A 184 12.24 -23.78 -1.40
CA THR A 184 11.94 -23.39 -2.79
C THR A 184 12.06 -21.89 -3.09
N MET A 185 11.83 -21.04 -2.10
CA MET A 185 12.15 -19.60 -2.19
C MET A 185 12.98 -19.24 -0.96
N ASN A 186 13.93 -18.37 -1.11
CA ASN A 186 14.73 -17.85 -0.01
C ASN A 186 14.17 -16.50 0.43
N ASP A 187 14.43 -16.14 1.69
CA ASP A 187 14.31 -14.75 2.10
C ASP A 187 15.15 -13.91 1.16
N THR A 188 14.73 -12.68 0.95
CA THR A 188 15.46 -11.80 0.06
C THR A 188 15.58 -10.37 0.60
N GLN A 189 16.38 -9.58 -0.07
CA GLN A 189 16.61 -8.19 0.22
C GLN A 189 16.50 -7.40 -1.07
N TYR A 190 15.78 -6.28 -1.03
CA TYR A 190 15.64 -5.38 -2.16
C TYR A 190 16.23 -4.03 -1.85
N LEU A 191 16.81 -3.44 -2.87
CA LEU A 191 17.08 -2.00 -2.94
C LEU A 191 16.16 -1.43 -4.00
N ASP A 192 15.32 -0.51 -3.56
CA ASP A 192 14.29 0.11 -4.38
C ASP A 192 14.58 1.59 -4.57
N PHE A 193 14.21 2.09 -5.73
CA PHE A 193 14.27 3.49 -6.09
C PHE A 193 13.00 3.86 -6.85
N GLU A 194 12.30 4.87 -6.39
CA GLU A 194 11.08 5.34 -7.00
C GLU A 194 11.15 6.83 -7.31
N ILE A 195 10.71 7.21 -8.51
CA ILE A 195 10.52 8.61 -8.93
C ILE A 195 9.06 8.77 -9.34
N LYS A 196 8.40 9.81 -8.81
CA LYS A 196 7.06 10.24 -9.23
C LYS A 196 7.09 11.71 -9.61
N LEU A 197 6.37 12.08 -10.66
CA LEU A 197 6.01 13.46 -10.95
C LEU A 197 4.52 13.61 -10.66
N LYS A 198 4.22 14.24 -9.54
CA LYS A 198 2.85 14.57 -9.11
C LYS A 198 2.40 15.85 -9.82
N ASP A 199 1.11 16.09 -9.83
CA ASP A 199 0.47 17.28 -10.39
C ASP A 199 0.59 17.41 -11.93
N LEU A 200 1.21 16.44 -12.58
CA LEU A 200 1.14 16.30 -14.04
C LEU A 200 -0.09 15.49 -14.45
N TRP A 201 -0.61 15.78 -15.64
CA TRP A 201 -1.80 15.08 -16.12
C TRP A 201 -1.62 13.55 -16.20
N PHE A 202 -0.42 13.06 -16.48
CA PHE A 202 -0.12 11.62 -16.56
C PHE A 202 0.39 11.01 -15.27
N GLU A 203 0.69 11.79 -14.24
CA GLU A 203 1.27 11.33 -12.97
C GLU A 203 2.29 10.18 -13.15
N PRO A 204 3.37 10.38 -13.94
CA PRO A 204 4.29 9.28 -14.24
C PRO A 204 5.05 8.85 -13.00
N ARG A 205 5.19 7.52 -12.86
CA ARG A 205 5.95 6.87 -11.81
C ARG A 205 6.92 5.89 -12.44
N LEU A 206 8.19 5.99 -12.09
CA LEU A 206 9.23 5.02 -12.42
C LEU A 206 9.67 4.35 -11.13
N TRP A 207 9.56 3.03 -11.07
CA TRP A 207 10.03 2.22 -9.97
C TRP A 207 11.11 1.27 -10.47
N PHE A 208 12.24 1.24 -9.78
CA PHE A 208 13.37 0.35 -9.99
C PHE A 208 13.57 -0.49 -8.74
N GLU A 209 13.72 -1.79 -8.90
CA GLU A 209 13.98 -2.75 -7.84
C GLU A 209 15.18 -3.61 -8.20
N ARG A 210 16.07 -3.80 -7.25
CA ARG A 210 17.19 -4.71 -7.32
C ARG A 210 17.11 -5.72 -6.19
N ASP A 211 16.93 -7.00 -6.53
CA ASP A 211 17.12 -8.11 -5.60
C ASP A 211 18.60 -8.31 -5.30
N LEU A 212 18.95 -8.45 -4.02
CA LEU A 212 20.32 -8.56 -3.57
C LEU A 212 20.70 -9.98 -3.11
N MET A 213 19.73 -10.91 -3.02
CA MET A 213 19.96 -12.23 -2.44
C MET A 213 19.34 -13.40 -3.19
N ALA A 214 18.04 -13.33 -3.54
CA ALA A 214 17.34 -14.51 -4.04
C ALA A 214 17.65 -14.78 -5.51
N ASP A 215 17.56 -13.79 -6.38
CA ASP A 215 17.77 -13.96 -7.81
C ASP A 215 18.81 -13.02 -8.43
N ASP A 216 19.33 -12.04 -7.66
CA ASP A 216 20.18 -10.97 -8.19
C ASP A 216 19.54 -10.24 -9.39
N GLY A 217 18.22 -10.25 -9.46
CA GLY A 217 17.46 -9.70 -10.57
C GLY A 217 17.22 -8.22 -10.44
N THR A 218 16.90 -7.61 -11.57
CA THR A 218 16.46 -6.22 -11.65
C THR A 218 15.09 -6.16 -12.29
N TYR A 219 14.20 -5.40 -11.69
CA TYR A 219 12.90 -5.07 -12.26
C TYR A 219 12.74 -3.56 -12.37
N VAL A 220 12.13 -3.10 -13.44
CA VAL A 220 11.80 -1.69 -13.66
C VAL A 220 10.34 -1.61 -14.08
N ASN A 221 9.59 -0.70 -13.50
CA ASN A 221 8.19 -0.49 -13.84
C ASN A 221 7.94 0.99 -14.13
N LEU A 222 7.34 1.28 -15.26
CA LEU A 222 6.83 2.60 -15.61
C LEU A 222 5.32 2.58 -15.55
N GLU A 223 4.75 3.40 -14.69
CA GLU A 223 3.31 3.61 -14.56
C GLU A 223 2.93 5.02 -15.00
N VAL A 224 1.80 5.15 -15.66
CA VAL A 224 1.14 6.42 -15.95
C VAL A 224 -0.33 6.31 -15.53
N GLY A 225 -0.88 7.38 -15.00
CA GLY A 225 -2.26 7.42 -14.53
C GLY A 225 -2.79 8.84 -14.47
N HIS A 226 -4.03 8.99 -14.08
CA HIS A 226 -4.62 10.30 -13.81
C HIS A 226 -5.70 10.16 -12.75
N THR A 227 -5.74 11.09 -11.82
CA THR A 227 -6.73 11.10 -10.74
C THR A 227 -7.89 12.01 -11.11
N PHE A 228 -9.07 11.42 -11.32
CA PHE A 228 -10.31 12.13 -11.59
C PHE A 228 -11.09 12.35 -10.29
N PRO A 229 -11.40 13.58 -9.88
CA PRO A 229 -12.37 13.82 -8.82
C PRO A 229 -13.76 13.42 -9.30
N LEU A 230 -14.46 12.58 -8.54
CA LEU A 230 -15.85 12.18 -8.80
C LEU A 230 -16.85 12.92 -7.91
N ILE A 231 -16.44 13.25 -6.68
CA ILE A 231 -17.23 14.04 -5.71
C ILE A 231 -16.30 15.03 -5.05
N GLY A 232 -16.59 16.31 -5.15
CA GLY A 232 -15.70 17.41 -4.75
C GLY A 232 -14.74 17.80 -5.86
N ASP A 233 -13.93 18.82 -5.63
CA ASP A 233 -13.00 19.37 -6.62
C ASP A 233 -11.57 19.39 -6.07
N GLY A 234 -10.59 19.08 -6.92
CA GLY A 234 -9.17 19.15 -6.59
C GLY A 234 -8.79 18.30 -5.35
N GLU A 235 -8.09 18.92 -4.42
CA GLU A 235 -7.62 18.28 -3.18
C GLU A 235 -8.76 17.99 -2.19
N ASP A 236 -9.89 18.73 -2.28
CA ASP A 236 -11.07 18.52 -1.45
C ASP A 236 -11.98 17.38 -1.95
N ALA A 237 -11.57 16.66 -2.98
CA ALA A 237 -12.34 15.56 -3.52
C ALA A 237 -12.49 14.43 -2.50
N THR A 238 -13.75 14.13 -2.14
CA THR A 238 -14.07 13.04 -1.20
C THR A 238 -14.13 11.68 -1.87
N LEU A 239 -14.34 11.61 -3.18
CA LEU A 239 -14.28 10.39 -3.97
C LEU A 239 -13.48 10.66 -5.25
N THR A 240 -12.47 9.83 -5.49
CA THR A 240 -11.64 9.91 -6.70
C THR A 240 -11.60 8.57 -7.43
N PHE A 241 -11.38 8.62 -8.75
CA PHE A 241 -11.11 7.46 -9.58
C PHE A 241 -9.77 7.63 -10.30
N LYS A 242 -8.88 6.67 -10.16
CA LYS A 242 -7.56 6.67 -10.81
C LYS A 242 -7.42 5.47 -11.75
N PRO A 243 -7.65 5.65 -13.07
CA PRO A 243 -7.18 4.69 -14.06
C PRO A 243 -5.65 4.82 -14.20
N SER A 244 -4.97 3.69 -14.34
CA SER A 244 -3.54 3.66 -14.63
C SER A 244 -3.17 2.52 -15.57
N PHE A 245 -2.03 2.71 -16.25
CA PHE A 245 -1.35 1.70 -17.05
C PHE A 245 0.09 1.60 -16.58
N ALA A 246 0.57 0.40 -16.37
CA ALA A 246 1.95 0.13 -15.98
C ALA A 246 2.58 -0.92 -16.90
N GLN A 247 3.87 -0.77 -17.18
CA GLN A 247 4.69 -1.72 -17.94
C GLN A 247 5.94 -2.07 -17.17
N GLY A 248 6.08 -3.34 -16.85
CA GLY A 248 7.26 -3.92 -16.23
C GLY A 248 8.31 -4.35 -17.25
N TRP A 249 9.57 -4.32 -16.84
CA TRP A 249 10.72 -4.90 -17.52
C TRP A 249 11.58 -5.62 -16.50
N GLY A 250 12.09 -6.82 -16.86
CA GLY A 250 13.00 -7.58 -16.01
C GLY A 250 14.25 -8.00 -16.78
N ASN A 251 15.40 -8.00 -16.12
CA ASN A 251 16.60 -8.60 -16.68
C ASN A 251 16.49 -10.15 -16.65
N THR A 252 17.45 -10.83 -17.27
CA THR A 252 17.48 -12.31 -17.37
C THR A 252 17.52 -12.99 -15.99
N LEU A 253 18.12 -12.37 -14.99
CA LEU A 253 18.18 -12.94 -13.64
C LEU A 253 16.80 -12.91 -12.99
N ARG A 254 16.07 -11.78 -13.09
CA ARG A 254 14.69 -11.65 -12.58
C ARG A 254 13.75 -12.62 -13.27
N THR A 255 13.79 -12.71 -14.58
CA THR A 255 12.91 -13.65 -15.34
C THR A 255 13.22 -15.10 -15.04
N ARG A 256 14.48 -15.45 -14.80
CA ARG A 256 14.89 -16.78 -14.35
C ARG A 256 14.44 -17.08 -12.93
N GLY A 257 14.60 -16.13 -12.01
CA GLY A 257 14.15 -16.27 -10.61
C GLY A 257 12.68 -16.62 -10.50
N TYR A 258 11.86 -16.04 -11.37
CA TYR A 258 10.43 -16.35 -11.48
C TYR A 258 10.10 -17.50 -12.44
N GLY A 259 11.09 -18.20 -12.96
CA GLY A 259 10.87 -19.33 -13.88
C GLY A 259 10.17 -18.96 -15.20
N LEU A 260 10.26 -17.69 -15.61
CA LEU A 260 9.64 -17.20 -16.85
C LEU A 260 10.50 -17.49 -18.06
N SER A 261 11.82 -17.39 -17.92
CA SER A 261 12.81 -17.73 -18.94
C SER A 261 14.19 -17.88 -18.32
N ASP A 262 14.96 -18.87 -18.78
CA ASP A 262 16.30 -19.12 -18.27
C ASP A 262 17.36 -18.16 -18.86
N ASP A 263 17.12 -17.61 -20.04
CA ASP A 263 18.11 -16.91 -20.85
C ASP A 263 17.62 -15.61 -21.49
N HIS A 264 16.42 -15.14 -21.12
CA HIS A 264 15.80 -13.99 -21.74
C HIS A 264 15.21 -13.03 -20.72
N GLY A 265 15.70 -11.79 -20.69
CA GLY A 265 15.06 -10.67 -20.04
C GLY A 265 14.26 -9.84 -21.04
N GLY A 266 13.26 -9.10 -20.62
CA GLY A 266 12.45 -8.32 -21.54
C GLY A 266 11.29 -7.59 -20.89
N LEU A 267 10.32 -7.17 -21.71
CA LEU A 267 9.09 -6.57 -21.23
C LEU A 267 8.23 -7.63 -20.55
N MET A 268 8.08 -7.48 -19.25
CA MET A 268 7.30 -8.38 -18.40
C MET A 268 5.81 -8.01 -18.45
N ASP A 269 5.21 -7.87 -17.31
CA ASP A 269 3.78 -7.57 -17.16
C ASP A 269 3.42 -6.18 -17.65
N ALA A 270 2.31 -6.11 -18.36
CA ALA A 270 1.59 -4.87 -18.62
C ALA A 270 0.28 -4.90 -17.84
N THR A 271 0.03 -3.89 -17.02
CA THR A 271 -1.11 -3.84 -16.11
C THR A 271 -2.00 -2.64 -16.39
N ILE A 272 -3.30 -2.88 -16.55
CA ILE A 272 -4.33 -1.84 -16.52
C ILE A 272 -5.03 -1.94 -15.17
N LYS A 273 -5.11 -0.83 -14.43
CA LYS A 273 -5.78 -0.76 -13.12
C LYS A 273 -6.78 0.40 -13.09
N GLY A 274 -7.89 0.19 -12.43
CA GLY A 274 -8.80 1.25 -12.00
C GLY A 274 -8.94 1.21 -10.49
N GLU A 275 -8.68 2.33 -9.82
CA GLU A 275 -8.77 2.46 -8.37
C GLU A 275 -9.78 3.54 -7.98
N LEU A 276 -10.63 3.24 -7.02
CA LEU A 276 -11.52 4.19 -6.35
C LEU A 276 -10.98 4.46 -4.95
N VAL A 277 -10.88 5.73 -4.57
CA VAL A 277 -10.49 6.15 -3.22
C VAL A 277 -11.58 7.06 -2.68
N TRP A 278 -12.15 6.67 -1.55
CA TRP A 278 -13.13 7.44 -0.81
C TRP A 278 -12.51 7.96 0.49
N ALA A 279 -12.30 9.27 0.58
CA ALA A 279 -11.90 9.96 1.80
C ALA A 279 -13.13 10.07 2.72
N VAL A 280 -13.16 9.22 3.73
CA VAL A 280 -14.27 9.18 4.70
C VAL A 280 -14.14 10.32 5.70
N CYS A 281 -12.91 10.63 6.09
CA CYS A 281 -12.50 11.81 6.84
C CYS A 281 -10.98 11.99 6.62
N ASP A 282 -10.39 13.03 7.21
CA ASP A 282 -8.96 13.39 7.02
C ASP A 282 -8.00 12.23 7.34
N HIS A 283 -8.38 11.35 8.27
CA HIS A 283 -7.56 10.23 8.74
C HIS A 283 -7.95 8.87 8.16
N VAL A 284 -9.06 8.75 7.40
CA VAL A 284 -9.57 7.45 6.95
C VAL A 284 -9.95 7.49 5.48
N LYS A 285 -9.31 6.63 4.69
CA LYS A 285 -9.65 6.42 3.28
C LYS A 285 -10.03 4.96 3.05
N VAL A 286 -11.11 4.73 2.29
CA VAL A 286 -11.47 3.41 1.77
C VAL A 286 -10.99 3.33 0.33
N LYS A 287 -10.25 2.28 0.01
CA LYS A 287 -9.71 2.04 -1.33
C LYS A 287 -10.31 0.77 -1.90
N ALA A 288 -10.68 0.79 -3.18
CA ALA A 288 -11.09 -0.40 -3.91
C ALA A 288 -10.47 -0.35 -5.31
N TYR A 289 -9.98 -1.49 -5.82
CA TYR A 289 -9.40 -1.52 -7.15
C TYR A 289 -9.74 -2.80 -7.90
N ILE A 290 -9.67 -2.72 -9.22
CA ILE A 290 -9.65 -3.85 -10.13
C ILE A 290 -8.45 -3.69 -11.06
N ALA A 291 -7.83 -4.80 -11.44
CA ALA A 291 -6.69 -4.81 -12.33
C ALA A 291 -6.72 -6.01 -13.28
N TYR A 292 -6.17 -5.79 -14.46
CA TYR A 292 -5.89 -6.82 -15.45
C TYR A 292 -4.42 -6.69 -15.84
N CYS A 293 -3.67 -7.77 -15.77
CA CYS A 293 -2.29 -7.83 -16.24
C CYS A 293 -2.06 -9.00 -17.19
N ASP A 294 -1.12 -8.80 -18.13
CA ASP A 294 -0.70 -9.83 -19.09
C ASP A 294 0.69 -9.49 -19.63
N TYR A 295 1.36 -10.45 -20.25
CA TYR A 295 2.65 -10.31 -20.94
C TYR A 295 2.43 -10.03 -22.43
N TRP A 296 1.95 -8.81 -22.75
CA TRP A 296 1.49 -8.50 -24.12
C TRP A 296 2.62 -8.41 -25.15
N PHE A 297 3.79 -7.92 -24.75
CA PHE A 297 4.83 -7.49 -25.67
C PHE A 297 5.96 -8.50 -25.85
N ASP A 298 6.05 -9.52 -24.99
CA ASP A 298 7.09 -10.53 -25.04
C ASP A 298 6.50 -11.95 -25.03
N ARG A 299 6.56 -12.60 -26.18
CA ARG A 299 5.97 -13.94 -26.36
C ARG A 299 6.65 -15.00 -25.48
N LYS A 300 7.99 -14.93 -25.34
CA LYS A 300 8.74 -15.91 -24.58
C LYS A 300 8.40 -15.83 -23.09
N LEU A 301 8.38 -14.61 -22.55
CA LEU A 301 7.97 -14.37 -21.16
C LEU A 301 6.50 -14.70 -20.93
N ARG A 302 5.65 -14.44 -21.92
CA ARG A 302 4.23 -14.81 -21.88
C ARG A 302 4.02 -16.32 -21.78
N ASP A 303 4.78 -17.11 -22.55
CA ASP A 303 4.71 -18.57 -22.49
C ASP A 303 5.23 -19.09 -21.14
N GLY A 304 6.27 -18.46 -20.56
CA GLY A 304 6.73 -18.72 -19.19
C GLY A 304 5.68 -18.38 -18.12
N ALA A 305 5.06 -17.22 -18.22
CA ALA A 305 3.99 -16.81 -17.30
C ALA A 305 2.78 -17.76 -17.35
N ARG A 306 2.42 -18.24 -18.55
CA ARG A 306 1.39 -19.28 -18.72
C ARG A 306 1.77 -20.56 -17.98
N ALA A 307 3.01 -21.03 -18.13
CA ALA A 307 3.49 -22.23 -17.45
C ALA A 307 3.47 -22.04 -15.92
N TYR A 308 3.92 -20.88 -15.45
CA TYR A 308 3.92 -20.53 -14.02
C TYR A 308 2.50 -20.54 -13.44
N ASN A 309 1.58 -19.79 -14.06
CA ASN A 309 0.19 -19.74 -13.62
C ASN A 309 -0.49 -21.12 -13.71
N GLY A 310 -0.17 -21.91 -14.75
CA GLY A 310 -0.67 -23.27 -14.97
C GLY A 310 -0.32 -24.25 -13.85
N ALA A 311 0.78 -24.02 -13.13
CA ALA A 311 1.18 -24.83 -11.97
C ALA A 311 0.14 -24.80 -10.83
N TRP A 312 -0.72 -23.78 -10.77
CA TRP A 312 -1.85 -23.71 -9.83
C TRP A 312 -3.00 -24.66 -10.20
N GLY A 313 -2.96 -25.23 -11.41
CA GLY A 313 -3.95 -26.19 -11.93
C GLY A 313 -5.31 -25.58 -12.23
N GLY A 314 -6.23 -26.37 -12.72
CA GLY A 314 -7.55 -25.92 -13.16
C GLY A 314 -7.46 -25.17 -14.51
N SER A 315 -8.19 -24.05 -14.61
CA SER A 315 -8.21 -23.19 -15.80
C SER A 315 -7.20 -22.05 -15.76
N ASN A 316 -6.09 -22.18 -15.01
CA ASN A 316 -5.09 -21.14 -14.83
C ASN A 316 -3.95 -21.19 -15.85
N ASP A 317 -4.06 -21.99 -16.89
CA ASP A 317 -3.09 -22.13 -17.97
C ASP A 317 -3.19 -20.91 -18.95
N HIS A 318 -3.00 -19.72 -18.43
CA HIS A 318 -2.98 -18.46 -19.18
C HIS A 318 -1.95 -17.49 -18.59
N SER A 319 -1.46 -16.56 -19.42
CA SER A 319 -0.47 -15.54 -19.01
C SER A 319 -1.06 -14.36 -18.29
N TRP A 320 -2.37 -14.17 -18.38
CA TRP A 320 -3.07 -13.02 -17.82
C TRP A 320 -3.65 -13.30 -16.43
N ASN A 321 -3.84 -12.24 -15.68
CA ASN A 321 -4.54 -12.28 -14.41
C ASN A 321 -5.55 -11.13 -14.31
N PHE A 322 -6.75 -11.44 -13.81
CA PHE A 322 -7.73 -10.46 -13.38
C PHE A 322 -7.86 -10.56 -11.86
N TYR A 323 -7.71 -9.44 -11.18
CA TYR A 323 -7.72 -9.40 -9.72
C TYR A 323 -8.21 -8.04 -9.22
N GLY A 324 -8.44 -7.94 -7.93
CA GLY A 324 -8.87 -6.70 -7.30
C GLY A 324 -8.83 -6.84 -5.80
N GLY A 325 -9.01 -5.72 -5.13
CA GLY A 325 -8.98 -5.67 -3.69
C GLY A 325 -9.78 -4.51 -3.13
N VAL A 326 -9.99 -4.57 -1.83
CA VAL A 326 -10.60 -3.51 -1.04
C VAL A 326 -9.88 -3.39 0.30
N GLY A 327 -9.74 -2.16 0.79
CA GLY A 327 -9.08 -1.94 2.07
C GLY A 327 -9.33 -0.54 2.63
N VAL A 328 -8.80 -0.34 3.82
CA VAL A 328 -8.87 0.90 4.56
C VAL A 328 -7.45 1.39 4.82
N ALA A 329 -7.19 2.64 4.50
CA ALA A 329 -5.96 3.35 4.83
C ALA A 329 -6.25 4.34 5.95
N LEU A 330 -5.31 4.45 6.88
CA LEU A 330 -5.34 5.34 8.03
C LEU A 330 -4.09 6.21 8.00
N SER A 331 -4.23 7.51 8.34
CA SER A 331 -3.12 8.46 8.44
C SER A 331 -3.25 9.28 9.73
N PHE A 332 -2.14 9.53 10.41
CA PHE A 332 -2.08 10.23 11.71
C PHE A 332 -0.92 11.21 11.75
#